data_d330f8900a684c63160a29d6c7327c6e
#
_entry.id   d330f8900a684c63160a29d6c7327c6e
#
_cell.length_a   1.000
_cell.length_b   1.000
_cell.length_c   1.000
_cell.angle_alpha   90.00
_cell.angle_beta   90.00
_cell.angle_gamma   90.00
#
_symmetry.space_group_name_H-M   'P 1'
#
loop_
_entity.id
_entity.type
_entity.pdbx_description
1 polymer ?
#
loop_
_entity_poly.entity_id
_entity_poly.type
_entity_poly.pdbx_seq_one_letter_code
_entity_poly.pdbx_strand_id
1 'polypeptide(L)'
;MKFEFTKGTLEWPSFISVPPIPAIVSEWCALLPLVCHLATSSDGFLTVGEVSLLGQIRIPIVPMLGSLLGVSQLLNQSARYLDFAGVGARGSLTVWDVKWGSVFPAANGAAVAWICDCLKQTPDHPVVDVPKETSRRRLRRLPREGSTEDKHYKRGQTLRVHNFSFTDKPKESASFFRSSLARRMARYLWFLLSSLTIVFLFMLGTYGTACVLFCTTISQMVACKTSVTRPSTYLKNTELHDAAMLVAAHENSVEWQLFIGDREIVDTLLNKPMIEVQDGHGLASMWFEAAHALQLVAMTYVAAQKGWDGVLLLLLVMGDGVYSLTARGKNLARLWMEKEGVRATSLSFRFSGRTSMIGAIELFKGKGADTWMDTILIPHPRREAWLKDLRGHGEADDRAEGLDEEDMAKIKGMTEEASVGKEVLSSQFEERSLME
;
A
#
# COMPACT_ATOMS: atom_id res chain seq x y z
N MET A 1 -35.06 -20.60 -38.00
CA MET A 1 -35.16 -19.92 -36.71
C MET A 1 -36.13 -18.75 -36.91
N LYS A 2 -37.37 -18.85 -36.39
CA LYS A 2 -38.36 -17.77 -36.47
C LYS A 2 -38.20 -16.92 -35.20
N PHE A 3 -37.82 -15.67 -35.33
CA PHE A 3 -37.86 -14.72 -34.23
C PHE A 3 -39.30 -14.23 -34.07
N GLU A 4 -39.99 -14.68 -33.06
CA GLU A 4 -41.29 -14.13 -32.65
C GLU A 4 -41.05 -12.96 -31.68
N PHE A 5 -41.33 -11.75 -32.18
CA PHE A 5 -41.39 -10.58 -31.33
C PHE A 5 -42.75 -10.56 -30.58
N THR A 6 -42.80 -11.21 -29.43
CA THR A 6 -43.91 -11.08 -28.51
C THR A 6 -43.62 -10.03 -27.47
N LYS A 7 -44.35 -8.91 -27.60
CA LYS A 7 -44.47 -7.84 -26.55
C LYS A 7 -43.17 -7.40 -25.83
N GLY A 8 -42.24 -6.81 -26.57
CA GLY A 8 -41.27 -5.86 -25.95
C GLY A 8 -40.11 -6.44 -25.16
N THR A 9 -40.00 -7.74 -24.96
CA THR A 9 -38.85 -8.40 -24.33
C THR A 9 -38.16 -9.30 -25.36
N LEU A 10 -36.89 -9.04 -25.61
CA LEU A 10 -36.03 -9.87 -26.45
C LEU A 10 -35.67 -11.12 -25.67
N GLU A 11 -36.53 -12.16 -25.69
CA GLU A 11 -36.21 -13.43 -25.05
C GLU A 11 -35.31 -14.27 -25.99
N TRP A 12 -34.05 -14.40 -25.55
CA TRP A 12 -33.11 -15.29 -26.22
C TRP A 12 -33.42 -16.75 -25.85
N PRO A 13 -33.28 -17.72 -26.77
CA PRO A 13 -33.63 -19.11 -26.52
C PRO A 13 -32.72 -19.72 -25.44
N SER A 14 -33.29 -20.16 -24.33
CA SER A 14 -32.60 -21.03 -23.38
C SER A 14 -32.77 -22.50 -23.82
N PHE A 15 -31.68 -23.26 -23.81
CA PHE A 15 -31.71 -24.71 -24.14
C PHE A 15 -32.20 -25.55 -22.95
N ILE A 16 -32.07 -25.03 -21.73
CA ILE A 16 -32.50 -25.69 -20.49
C ILE A 16 -33.54 -24.78 -19.84
N SER A 17 -34.74 -25.34 -19.58
CA SER A 17 -35.78 -24.62 -18.85
C SER A 17 -35.44 -24.51 -17.38
N VAL A 18 -35.39 -23.31 -16.87
CA VAL A 18 -35.08 -23.02 -15.45
C VAL A 18 -36.38 -22.58 -14.76
N PRO A 19 -36.64 -22.97 -13.50
CA PRO A 19 -37.84 -22.56 -12.79
C PRO A 19 -37.92 -21.05 -12.65
N PRO A 20 -39.11 -20.43 -12.67
CA PRO A 20 -39.28 -19.01 -12.50
C PRO A 20 -38.86 -18.54 -11.11
N ILE A 21 -38.23 -17.36 -11.05
CA ILE A 21 -37.85 -16.73 -9.80
C ILE A 21 -38.94 -15.72 -9.40
N PRO A 22 -39.18 -15.50 -8.07
CA PRO A 22 -40.05 -14.41 -7.60
C PRO A 22 -39.63 -13.05 -8.20
N ALA A 23 -40.58 -12.28 -8.70
CA ALA A 23 -40.32 -11.04 -9.44
C ALA A 23 -39.41 -10.06 -8.67
N ILE A 24 -39.66 -9.91 -7.37
CA ILE A 24 -38.87 -9.02 -6.51
C ILE A 24 -37.38 -9.45 -6.44
N VAL A 25 -37.10 -10.76 -6.34
CA VAL A 25 -35.73 -11.30 -6.31
C VAL A 25 -35.05 -11.06 -7.66
N SER A 26 -35.77 -11.34 -8.75
CA SER A 26 -35.28 -11.11 -10.10
C SER A 26 -34.89 -9.65 -10.37
N GLU A 27 -35.71 -8.69 -9.91
CA GLU A 27 -35.45 -7.26 -10.09
C GLU A 27 -34.25 -6.78 -9.29
N TRP A 28 -34.15 -7.15 -8.01
CA TRP A 28 -33.02 -6.76 -7.18
C TRP A 28 -31.71 -7.40 -7.63
N CYS A 29 -31.73 -8.70 -7.93
CA CYS A 29 -30.55 -9.42 -8.38
C CYS A 29 -30.06 -8.94 -9.76
N ALA A 30 -30.93 -8.39 -10.61
CA ALA A 30 -30.51 -7.80 -11.88
C ALA A 30 -29.72 -6.48 -11.67
N LEU A 31 -30.14 -5.65 -10.72
CA LEU A 31 -29.54 -4.33 -10.49
C LEU A 31 -28.30 -4.35 -9.59
N LEU A 32 -28.32 -5.18 -8.53
CA LEU A 32 -27.26 -5.20 -7.50
C LEU A 32 -25.85 -5.39 -8.06
N PRO A 33 -25.57 -6.30 -9.01
CA PRO A 33 -24.23 -6.48 -9.56
C PRO A 33 -23.67 -5.22 -10.19
N LEU A 34 -24.50 -4.50 -10.97
CA LEU A 34 -24.12 -3.24 -11.59
C LEU A 34 -23.86 -2.15 -10.54
N VAL A 35 -24.73 -2.01 -9.53
CA VAL A 35 -24.55 -1.07 -8.44
C VAL A 35 -23.29 -1.36 -7.66
N CYS A 36 -23.05 -2.62 -7.29
CA CYS A 36 -21.81 -3.03 -6.61
C CYS A 36 -20.57 -2.72 -7.47
N HIS A 37 -20.63 -2.99 -8.77
CA HIS A 37 -19.52 -2.72 -9.69
C HIS A 37 -19.23 -1.22 -9.83
N LEU A 38 -20.26 -0.38 -9.90
CA LEU A 38 -20.10 1.07 -9.97
C LEU A 38 -19.63 1.68 -8.64
N ALA A 39 -20.05 1.09 -7.50
CA ALA A 39 -19.64 1.53 -6.17
C ALA A 39 -18.21 1.11 -5.82
N THR A 40 -17.69 0.05 -6.44
CA THR A 40 -16.33 -0.47 -6.19
C THR A 40 -15.42 -0.08 -7.36
N SER A 41 -14.71 1.02 -7.25
CA SER A 41 -13.70 1.43 -8.24
C SER A 41 -12.29 1.05 -7.80
N SER A 42 -11.48 0.58 -8.75
CA SER A 42 -10.04 0.42 -8.59
C SER A 42 -9.34 1.57 -9.31
N ASP A 43 -8.49 2.28 -8.60
CA ASP A 43 -7.62 3.30 -9.19
C ASP A 43 -6.28 2.70 -9.64
N GLY A 44 -5.52 3.47 -10.41
CA GLY A 44 -4.21 3.06 -10.89
C GLY A 44 -3.22 2.76 -9.76
N PHE A 45 -3.35 3.48 -8.64
CA PHE A 45 -2.54 3.29 -7.44
C PHE A 45 -2.68 1.86 -6.87
N LEU A 46 -3.91 1.36 -6.71
CA LEU A 46 -4.17 0.01 -6.22
C LEU A 46 -3.69 -1.06 -7.21
N THR A 47 -3.94 -0.83 -8.51
CA THR A 47 -3.49 -1.75 -9.57
C THR A 47 -1.97 -1.89 -9.60
N VAL A 48 -1.24 -0.79 -9.54
CA VAL A 48 0.24 -0.80 -9.52
C VAL A 48 0.74 -1.45 -8.23
N GLY A 49 0.15 -1.16 -7.07
CA GLY A 49 0.53 -1.78 -5.80
C GLY A 49 0.38 -3.30 -5.82
N GLU A 50 -0.73 -3.82 -6.37
CA GLU A 50 -0.97 -5.26 -6.51
C GLU A 50 0.07 -5.91 -7.43
N VAL A 51 0.31 -5.32 -8.61
CA VAL A 51 1.29 -5.83 -9.57
C VAL A 51 2.71 -5.73 -9.01
N SER A 52 3.04 -4.65 -8.29
CA SER A 52 4.35 -4.47 -7.65
C SER A 52 4.65 -5.54 -6.60
N LEU A 53 3.71 -5.90 -5.74
CA LEU A 53 3.91 -6.95 -4.75
C LEU A 53 3.94 -8.36 -5.40
N LEU A 54 3.04 -8.64 -6.33
CA LEU A 54 2.97 -9.96 -6.99
C LEU A 54 4.12 -10.21 -7.98
N GLY A 55 4.59 -9.16 -8.66
CA GLY A 55 5.49 -9.28 -9.82
C GLY A 55 4.82 -9.86 -11.06
N GLN A 56 3.48 -9.84 -11.10
CA GLN A 56 2.67 -10.30 -12.22
C GLN A 56 1.29 -9.65 -12.20
N ILE A 57 0.67 -9.51 -13.35
CA ILE A 57 -0.72 -9.05 -13.46
C ILE A 57 -1.66 -10.19 -13.04
N ARG A 58 -2.59 -9.88 -12.14
CA ARG A 58 -3.63 -10.80 -11.70
C ARG A 58 -5.00 -10.19 -11.98
N ILE A 59 -5.84 -10.93 -12.68
CA ILE A 59 -7.21 -10.51 -12.97
C ILE A 59 -8.15 -11.33 -12.09
N PRO A 60 -8.98 -10.70 -11.22
CA PRO A 60 -9.99 -11.38 -10.43
C PRO A 60 -11.14 -11.91 -11.31
N ILE A 61 -12.05 -12.72 -10.76
CA ILE A 61 -13.17 -13.31 -11.51
C ILE A 61 -14.13 -12.23 -12.01
N VAL A 62 -14.41 -11.24 -11.16
CA VAL A 62 -15.16 -10.05 -11.56
C VAL A 62 -14.28 -8.83 -11.30
N PRO A 63 -13.53 -8.34 -12.32
CA PRO A 63 -12.67 -7.19 -12.17
C PRO A 63 -13.46 -5.97 -11.69
N MET A 64 -12.92 -5.25 -10.70
CA MET A 64 -13.52 -3.99 -10.22
C MET A 64 -13.52 -2.94 -11.35
N LEU A 65 -14.45 -2.01 -11.29
CA LEU A 65 -14.51 -0.90 -12.24
C LEU A 65 -13.15 -0.17 -12.30
N GLY A 66 -12.63 0.02 -13.50
CA GLY A 66 -11.34 0.68 -13.72
C GLY A 66 -10.11 -0.23 -13.60
N SER A 67 -10.19 -1.43 -13.00
CA SER A 67 -9.01 -2.29 -12.84
C SER A 67 -8.43 -2.77 -14.18
N LEU A 68 -9.27 -3.17 -15.14
CA LEU A 68 -8.82 -3.56 -16.49
C LEU A 68 -8.25 -2.36 -17.25
N LEU A 69 -8.85 -1.18 -17.09
CA LEU A 69 -8.35 0.05 -17.67
C LEU A 69 -6.99 0.43 -17.05
N GLY A 70 -6.83 0.28 -15.74
CA GLY A 70 -5.54 0.50 -15.06
C GLY A 70 -4.45 -0.43 -15.57
N VAL A 71 -4.77 -1.71 -15.80
CA VAL A 71 -3.84 -2.66 -16.44
C VAL A 71 -3.52 -2.27 -17.87
N SER A 72 -4.52 -1.85 -18.67
CA SER A 72 -4.29 -1.34 -20.02
C SER A 72 -3.32 -0.15 -20.02
N GLN A 73 -3.54 0.82 -19.15
CA GLN A 73 -2.67 1.99 -19.02
C GLN A 73 -1.25 1.63 -18.55
N LEU A 74 -1.12 0.70 -17.62
CA LEU A 74 0.17 0.18 -17.18
C LEU A 74 0.97 -0.43 -18.34
N LEU A 75 0.31 -1.21 -19.21
CA LEU A 75 0.95 -1.86 -20.35
C LEU A 75 1.28 -0.89 -21.48
N ASN A 76 0.52 0.17 -21.63
CA ASN A 76 0.70 1.15 -22.70
C ASN A 76 1.71 2.25 -22.33
N GLN A 77 1.73 2.69 -21.06
CA GLN A 77 2.55 3.80 -20.60
C GLN A 77 3.78 3.35 -19.80
N SER A 78 3.87 2.08 -19.42
CA SER A 78 5.01 1.48 -18.71
C SER A 78 5.52 2.33 -17.53
N ALA A 79 6.77 2.79 -17.55
CA ALA A 79 7.39 3.57 -16.49
C ALA A 79 6.63 4.86 -16.15
N ARG A 80 6.11 5.56 -17.17
CA ARG A 80 5.34 6.81 -16.99
C ARG A 80 4.07 6.59 -16.16
N TYR A 81 3.41 5.45 -16.34
CA TYR A 81 2.24 5.11 -15.54
C TYR A 81 2.60 4.76 -14.09
N LEU A 82 3.75 4.11 -13.87
CA LEU A 82 4.24 3.83 -12.53
C LEU A 82 4.49 5.13 -11.74
N ASP A 83 5.14 6.11 -12.36
CA ASP A 83 5.37 7.42 -11.78
C ASP A 83 4.05 8.14 -11.46
N PHE A 84 3.11 8.15 -12.43
CA PHE A 84 1.80 8.79 -12.24
C PHE A 84 0.96 8.11 -11.15
N ALA A 85 0.91 6.78 -11.15
CA ALA A 85 0.16 6.01 -10.17
C ALA A 85 0.76 6.11 -8.75
N GLY A 86 2.08 6.30 -8.64
CA GLY A 86 2.76 6.54 -7.35
C GLY A 86 2.30 7.83 -6.66
N VAL A 87 1.88 8.83 -7.45
CA VAL A 87 1.40 10.16 -6.97
C VAL A 87 -0.14 10.21 -6.79
N GLY A 88 -0.86 9.13 -7.07
CA GLY A 88 -2.32 9.07 -7.23
C GLY A 88 -3.18 9.69 -6.11
N ALA A 89 -4.51 9.58 -6.26
CA ALA A 89 -5.55 10.28 -5.48
C ALA A 89 -5.51 10.08 -3.95
N ARG A 90 -4.74 9.13 -3.42
CA ARG A 90 -4.56 8.89 -1.97
C ARG A 90 -3.37 9.64 -1.37
N GLY A 91 -2.74 10.53 -2.15
CA GLY A 91 -1.56 11.30 -1.76
C GLY A 91 -0.25 10.56 -2.03
N SER A 92 0.72 11.24 -2.64
CA SER A 92 2.08 10.73 -2.74
C SER A 92 2.70 10.68 -1.35
N LEU A 93 3.34 9.56 -1.03
CA LEU A 93 4.20 9.49 0.14
C LEU A 93 5.52 10.19 -0.20
N THR A 94 5.94 11.12 0.64
CA THR A 94 7.27 11.75 0.53
C THR A 94 8.27 10.97 1.37
N VAL A 95 9.43 10.74 0.81
CA VAL A 95 10.56 10.03 1.42
C VAL A 95 11.68 11.01 1.68
N TRP A 96 12.21 11.02 2.89
CA TRP A 96 13.39 11.76 3.31
C TRP A 96 14.49 10.77 3.69
N ASP A 97 15.56 10.70 2.92
CA ASP A 97 16.73 9.89 3.28
C ASP A 97 17.54 10.61 4.35
N VAL A 98 17.45 10.10 5.57
CA VAL A 98 18.10 10.67 6.76
C VAL A 98 19.62 10.67 6.66
N LYS A 99 20.20 9.71 5.90
CA LYS A 99 21.65 9.60 5.75
C LYS A 99 22.23 10.51 4.65
N TRP A 100 21.52 10.59 3.51
CA TRP A 100 22.04 11.22 2.31
C TRP A 100 21.43 12.62 2.04
N GLY A 101 20.41 12.99 2.78
CA GLY A 101 19.77 14.29 2.64
C GLY A 101 18.84 14.44 1.44
N SER A 102 18.62 13.38 0.66
CA SER A 102 17.74 13.44 -0.51
C SER A 102 16.26 13.35 -0.11
N VAL A 103 15.41 14.05 -0.88
CA VAL A 103 13.95 14.05 -0.71
C VAL A 103 13.31 13.71 -2.03
N PHE A 104 12.43 12.72 -2.05
CA PHE A 104 11.79 12.22 -3.27
C PHE A 104 10.43 11.58 -2.98
N PRO A 105 9.54 11.45 -3.97
CA PRO A 105 8.30 10.69 -3.81
C PRO A 105 8.57 9.19 -3.76
N ALA A 106 7.80 8.45 -2.97
CA ALA A 106 7.92 7.00 -2.89
C ALA A 106 7.57 6.34 -4.22
N ALA A 107 8.47 5.52 -4.77
CA ALA A 107 8.29 4.84 -6.05
C ALA A 107 7.14 3.82 -6.03
N ASN A 108 6.88 3.17 -4.89
CA ASN A 108 5.87 2.11 -4.77
C ASN A 108 4.84 2.40 -3.67
N GLY A 109 4.27 3.61 -3.66
CA GLY A 109 3.43 4.12 -2.57
C GLY A 109 2.32 3.17 -2.11
N ALA A 110 1.60 2.50 -3.03
CA ALA A 110 0.54 1.56 -2.67
C ALA A 110 1.07 0.28 -2.01
N ALA A 111 2.17 -0.27 -2.53
CA ALA A 111 2.81 -1.45 -1.94
C ALA A 111 3.30 -1.14 -0.53
N VAL A 112 3.94 0.02 -0.34
CA VAL A 112 4.39 0.53 0.95
C VAL A 112 3.22 0.69 1.92
N ALA A 113 2.11 1.30 1.50
CA ALA A 113 0.93 1.47 2.33
C ALA A 113 0.38 0.13 2.82
N TRP A 114 0.29 -0.89 1.96
CA TRP A 114 -0.18 -2.22 2.35
C TRP A 114 0.78 -2.97 3.27
N ILE A 115 2.09 -2.82 3.08
CA ILE A 115 3.11 -3.37 3.99
C ILE A 115 2.97 -2.73 5.37
N CYS A 116 2.86 -1.41 5.43
CA CYS A 116 2.66 -0.69 6.69
C CYS A 116 1.37 -1.09 7.38
N ASP A 117 0.27 -1.27 6.65
CA ASP A 117 -1.00 -1.74 7.22
C ASP A 117 -0.94 -3.19 7.69
N CYS A 118 -0.15 -4.03 7.03
CA CYS A 118 0.14 -5.38 7.51
C CYS A 118 0.90 -5.35 8.84
N LEU A 119 1.93 -4.51 8.95
CA LEU A 119 2.76 -4.38 10.14
C LEU A 119 2.03 -3.72 11.32
N LYS A 120 1.06 -2.84 11.08
CA LYS A 120 0.21 -2.23 12.13
C LYS A 120 -0.64 -3.24 12.90
N GLN A 121 -0.97 -4.37 12.30
CA GLN A 121 -1.90 -5.37 12.86
C GLN A 121 -1.22 -6.48 13.67
N THR A 122 0.08 -6.45 13.81
CA THR A 122 0.77 -7.30 14.79
C THR A 122 0.35 -6.85 16.20
N PRO A 123 -0.43 -7.68 16.96
CA PRO A 123 -1.18 -7.20 18.13
C PRO A 123 -0.32 -6.84 19.37
N ASP A 124 0.98 -7.06 19.33
CA ASP A 124 1.81 -7.13 20.53
C ASP A 124 2.59 -5.85 20.86
N HIS A 125 2.30 -4.71 20.21
CA HIS A 125 3.14 -3.53 20.46
C HIS A 125 2.36 -2.32 20.92
N PRO A 126 2.34 -2.06 22.24
CA PRO A 126 1.80 -0.82 22.78
C PRO A 126 2.57 0.38 22.19
N VAL A 127 1.85 1.47 21.98
CA VAL A 127 2.49 2.74 21.61
C VAL A 127 3.31 3.21 22.81
N VAL A 128 4.61 3.38 22.63
CA VAL A 128 5.53 3.87 23.65
C VAL A 128 5.45 5.39 23.68
N ASP A 129 4.96 5.95 24.77
CA ASP A 129 4.96 7.39 24.98
C ASP A 129 6.37 7.88 25.35
N VAL A 130 6.94 8.76 24.56
CA VAL A 130 8.23 9.39 24.85
C VAL A 130 8.03 10.45 25.94
N PRO A 131 8.68 10.31 27.11
CA PRO A 131 8.45 11.21 28.24
C PRO A 131 8.87 12.63 27.92
N LYS A 132 8.06 13.60 28.34
CA LYS A 132 8.46 15.01 28.39
C LYS A 132 9.32 15.25 29.63
N GLU A 133 10.50 15.78 29.46
CA GLU A 133 11.40 16.06 30.59
C GLU A 133 10.86 17.08 31.59
N THR A 134 9.93 17.94 31.19
CA THR A 134 9.23 18.87 32.08
C THR A 134 8.56 18.22 33.29
N SER A 135 8.30 16.91 33.25
CA SER A 135 7.70 16.18 34.40
C SER A 135 8.66 16.04 35.59
N ARG A 136 9.98 15.95 35.38
CA ARG A 136 10.95 15.85 36.49
C ARG A 136 11.13 17.17 37.25
N ARG A 137 11.01 18.32 36.60
CA ARG A 137 11.06 19.64 37.26
C ARG A 137 9.73 20.05 37.91
N ARG A 138 8.57 19.56 37.40
CA ARG A 138 7.25 19.83 38.04
C ARG A 138 7.09 19.13 39.40
N LEU A 139 7.70 17.97 39.62
CA LEU A 139 7.67 17.31 40.93
C LEU A 139 8.35 18.09 42.05
N ARG A 140 9.12 19.14 41.74
CA ARG A 140 9.76 20.02 42.75
C ARG A 140 9.01 21.36 42.95
N ARG A 141 7.97 21.67 42.20
CA ARG A 141 7.11 22.85 42.44
C ARG A 141 5.76 22.40 42.97
N LEU A 142 5.53 22.76 44.25
CA LEU A 142 4.24 22.58 44.93
C LEU A 142 3.07 23.06 44.04
N PRO A 143 1.93 22.35 44.06
CA PRO A 143 0.78 22.71 43.22
C PRO A 143 0.27 24.10 43.61
N ARG A 144 0.33 25.05 42.72
CA ARG A 144 -0.39 26.32 42.87
C ARG A 144 -1.83 26.02 42.46
N GLU A 145 -2.69 25.88 43.44
CA GLU A 145 -4.15 25.78 43.24
C GLU A 145 -4.63 26.94 42.41
N GLY A 146 -5.32 26.69 41.31
CA GLY A 146 -6.13 27.68 40.62
C GLY A 146 -5.81 28.02 39.16
N SER A 147 -4.92 27.31 38.46
CA SER A 147 -4.85 27.45 37.00
C SER A 147 -5.64 26.31 36.32
N THR A 148 -6.79 26.64 35.77
CA THR A 148 -7.41 25.86 34.69
C THR A 148 -6.36 25.75 33.60
N GLU A 149 -5.60 24.66 33.61
CA GLU A 149 -4.71 24.33 32.51
C GLU A 149 -5.61 24.17 31.26
N ASP A 150 -5.62 25.19 30.43
CA ASP A 150 -5.99 25.03 29.02
C ASP A 150 -5.19 23.86 28.50
N LYS A 151 -5.85 22.71 28.37
CA LYS A 151 -5.36 21.56 27.65
C LYS A 151 -5.30 21.97 26.17
N HIS A 152 -4.37 22.86 25.84
CA HIS A 152 -3.93 23.01 24.45
C HIS A 152 -3.48 21.62 24.02
N TYR A 153 -4.33 20.95 23.31
CA TYR A 153 -4.05 19.70 22.59
C TYR A 153 -2.87 19.97 21.64
N LYS A 154 -1.66 19.94 22.17
CA LYS A 154 -0.48 19.91 21.33
C LYS A 154 -0.60 18.64 20.48
N ARG A 155 -0.70 18.83 19.18
CA ARG A 155 -0.86 17.78 18.18
C ARG A 155 0.33 16.83 18.30
N GLY A 156 0.16 15.73 19.06
CA GLY A 156 1.19 14.72 19.23
C GLY A 156 1.58 14.14 17.87
N GLN A 157 2.85 13.74 17.74
CA GLN A 157 3.36 13.09 16.53
C GLN A 157 3.53 11.60 16.81
N THR A 158 3.05 10.75 15.90
CA THR A 158 3.25 9.31 15.99
C THR A 158 4.32 8.89 15.00
N LEU A 159 5.40 8.31 15.50
CA LEU A 159 6.47 7.72 14.70
C LEU A 159 6.36 6.20 14.77
N ARG A 160 6.23 5.54 13.62
CA ARG A 160 6.37 4.10 13.50
C ARG A 160 7.71 3.77 12.88
N VAL A 161 8.48 2.95 13.55
CA VAL A 161 9.78 2.51 13.07
C VAL A 161 9.66 1.08 12.60
N HIS A 162 9.97 0.85 11.33
CA HIS A 162 9.94 -0.45 10.68
C HIS A 162 11.37 -0.89 10.39
N ASN A 163 11.80 -1.98 11.02
CA ASN A 163 13.11 -2.57 10.77
C ASN A 163 12.98 -3.76 9.82
N PHE A 164 13.66 -3.71 8.69
CA PHE A 164 13.63 -4.72 7.64
C PHE A 164 14.95 -5.48 7.57
N SER A 165 14.86 -6.80 7.51
CA SER A 165 16.01 -7.68 7.36
C SER A 165 15.68 -8.89 6.48
N PHE A 166 16.68 -9.47 5.86
CA PHE A 166 16.52 -10.77 5.22
C PHE A 166 16.52 -11.89 6.25
N THR A 167 15.73 -12.92 6.01
CA THR A 167 15.72 -14.12 6.82
C THR A 167 16.88 -15.04 6.41
N ASP A 168 17.75 -15.40 7.35
CA ASP A 168 18.94 -16.25 7.12
C ASP A 168 18.63 -17.66 6.62
N LYS A 169 17.39 -18.08 6.56
CA LYS A 169 17.01 -19.39 6.05
C LYS A 169 16.67 -19.29 4.57
N PRO A 170 17.58 -19.70 3.66
CA PRO A 170 17.20 -19.91 2.28
C PRO A 170 16.11 -20.98 2.26
N LYS A 171 14.88 -20.61 1.88
CA LYS A 171 13.81 -21.58 1.62
C LYS A 171 14.35 -22.53 0.54
N GLU A 172 14.58 -23.76 0.92
CA GLU A 172 15.11 -24.84 0.08
C GLU A 172 14.45 -24.85 -1.31
N SER A 173 15.26 -24.70 -2.33
CA SER A 173 14.87 -24.64 -3.74
C SER A 173 14.18 -25.93 -4.26
N ALA A 174 14.19 -27.00 -3.48
CA ALA A 174 13.58 -28.28 -3.85
C ALA A 174 12.03 -28.26 -3.93
N SER A 175 11.37 -27.39 -3.16
CA SER A 175 9.90 -27.21 -3.26
C SER A 175 9.48 -26.41 -4.50
N PHE A 176 10.40 -25.60 -5.05
CA PHE A 176 10.11 -24.68 -6.15
C PHE A 176 9.76 -25.41 -7.47
N PHE A 177 10.44 -26.47 -7.81
CA PHE A 177 10.17 -27.24 -9.04
C PHE A 177 8.83 -27.96 -8.97
N ARG A 178 8.52 -28.60 -7.83
CA ARG A 178 7.24 -29.31 -7.63
C ARG A 178 6.06 -28.31 -7.59
N SER A 179 6.26 -27.14 -7.02
CA SER A 179 5.25 -26.08 -6.98
C SER A 179 5.02 -25.39 -8.34
N SER A 180 5.99 -25.39 -9.26
CA SER A 180 5.84 -24.77 -10.58
C SER A 180 4.95 -25.62 -11.50
N LEU A 181 5.13 -26.94 -11.50
CA LEU A 181 4.28 -27.87 -12.26
C LEU A 181 2.85 -27.87 -11.72
N ALA A 182 2.70 -27.97 -10.41
CA ALA A 182 1.39 -27.94 -9.76
C ALA A 182 0.65 -26.62 -10.07
N ARG A 183 1.34 -25.47 -10.05
CA ARG A 183 0.76 -24.18 -10.42
C ARG A 183 0.34 -24.11 -11.89
N ARG A 184 1.13 -24.69 -12.81
CA ARG A 184 0.74 -24.79 -14.23
C ARG A 184 -0.47 -25.65 -14.42
N MET A 185 -0.51 -26.83 -13.80
CA MET A 185 -1.66 -27.75 -13.86
C MET A 185 -2.92 -27.12 -13.26
N ALA A 186 -2.80 -26.46 -12.10
CA ALA A 186 -3.93 -25.75 -11.48
C ALA A 186 -4.48 -24.64 -12.41
N ARG A 187 -3.59 -23.93 -13.14
CA ARG A 187 -3.98 -22.90 -14.10
C ARG A 187 -4.74 -23.50 -15.31
N TYR A 188 -4.26 -24.60 -15.88
CA TYR A 188 -4.96 -25.28 -16.98
C TYR A 188 -6.33 -25.80 -16.53
N LEU A 189 -6.37 -26.41 -15.35
CA LEU A 189 -7.65 -26.89 -14.76
C LEU A 189 -8.62 -25.72 -14.54
N TRP A 190 -8.12 -24.57 -14.07
CA TRP A 190 -8.94 -23.37 -13.91
C TRP A 190 -9.51 -22.88 -15.24
N PHE A 191 -8.71 -22.80 -16.30
CA PHE A 191 -9.19 -22.39 -17.63
C PHE A 191 -10.19 -23.38 -18.20
N LEU A 192 -9.97 -24.68 -18.01
CA LEU A 192 -10.92 -25.72 -18.43
C LEU A 192 -12.27 -25.57 -17.70
N LEU A 193 -12.23 -25.46 -16.36
CA LEU A 193 -13.43 -25.25 -15.55
C LEU A 193 -14.18 -23.99 -15.94
N SER A 194 -13.47 -22.86 -16.10
CA SER A 194 -14.08 -21.60 -16.53
C SER A 194 -14.74 -21.73 -17.90
N SER A 195 -14.09 -22.41 -18.86
CA SER A 195 -14.67 -22.64 -20.21
C SER A 195 -15.91 -23.51 -20.14
N LEU A 196 -15.92 -24.58 -19.35
CA LEU A 196 -17.10 -25.43 -19.15
C LEU A 196 -18.23 -24.65 -18.47
N THR A 197 -17.92 -23.82 -17.48
CA THR A 197 -18.91 -22.95 -16.82
C THR A 197 -19.51 -21.96 -17.80
N ILE A 198 -18.71 -21.33 -18.65
CA ILE A 198 -19.20 -20.41 -19.69
C ILE A 198 -20.18 -21.10 -20.64
N VAL A 199 -19.82 -22.28 -21.14
CA VAL A 199 -20.71 -23.07 -22.02
C VAL A 199 -22.01 -23.43 -21.29
N PHE A 200 -21.92 -23.87 -20.05
CA PHE A 200 -23.10 -24.20 -19.22
C PHE A 200 -24.01 -22.98 -19.03
N LEU A 201 -23.45 -21.79 -18.73
CA LEU A 201 -24.20 -20.55 -18.58
C LEU A 201 -24.89 -20.13 -19.89
N PHE A 202 -24.23 -20.30 -21.03
CA PHE A 202 -24.85 -20.10 -22.33
C PHE A 202 -26.04 -21.05 -22.57
N MET A 203 -25.91 -22.31 -22.20
CA MET A 203 -27.02 -23.29 -22.32
C MET A 203 -28.20 -22.93 -21.41
N LEU A 204 -27.96 -22.33 -20.25
CA LEU A 204 -29.01 -21.84 -19.33
C LEU A 204 -29.65 -20.52 -19.80
N GLY A 205 -29.15 -19.87 -20.85
CA GLY A 205 -29.64 -18.56 -21.34
C GLY A 205 -29.17 -17.37 -20.49
N THR A 206 -28.16 -17.53 -19.62
CA THR A 206 -27.58 -16.46 -18.78
C THR A 206 -26.40 -15.80 -19.49
N TYR A 207 -26.74 -15.08 -20.55
CA TYR A 207 -25.75 -14.57 -21.51
C TYR A 207 -24.85 -13.46 -20.94
N GLY A 208 -25.38 -12.59 -20.09
CA GLY A 208 -24.62 -11.50 -19.51
C GLY A 208 -23.54 -12.00 -18.56
N THR A 209 -23.90 -12.92 -17.65
CA THR A 209 -22.96 -13.57 -16.74
C THR A 209 -21.90 -14.38 -17.49
N ALA A 210 -22.31 -15.11 -18.53
CA ALA A 210 -21.41 -15.85 -19.40
C ALA A 210 -20.42 -14.93 -20.12
N CYS A 211 -20.88 -13.77 -20.61
CA CYS A 211 -20.04 -12.76 -21.26
C CYS A 211 -19.00 -12.17 -20.30
N VAL A 212 -19.40 -11.81 -19.07
CA VAL A 212 -18.47 -11.32 -18.04
C VAL A 212 -17.39 -12.36 -17.75
N LEU A 213 -17.79 -13.62 -17.52
CA LEU A 213 -16.84 -14.71 -17.23
C LEU A 213 -15.93 -15.01 -18.44
N PHE A 214 -16.44 -14.93 -19.66
CA PHE A 214 -15.66 -15.08 -20.90
C PHE A 214 -14.61 -13.99 -21.03
N CYS A 215 -15.00 -12.70 -20.92
CA CYS A 215 -14.07 -11.57 -20.94
C CYS A 215 -12.98 -11.70 -19.88
N THR A 216 -13.35 -12.12 -18.66
CA THR A 216 -12.41 -12.34 -17.57
C THR A 216 -11.43 -13.47 -17.88
N THR A 217 -11.93 -14.60 -18.36
CA THR A 217 -11.10 -15.77 -18.68
C THR A 217 -10.06 -15.43 -19.76
N ILE A 218 -10.45 -14.73 -20.81
CA ILE A 218 -9.51 -14.27 -21.84
C ILE A 218 -8.53 -13.25 -21.24
N SER A 219 -9.01 -12.31 -20.41
CA SER A 219 -8.15 -11.33 -19.75
C SER A 219 -7.10 -11.99 -18.86
N GLN A 220 -7.46 -13.06 -18.14
CA GLN A 220 -6.51 -13.88 -17.37
C GLN A 220 -5.48 -14.58 -18.28
N MET A 221 -5.91 -15.10 -19.44
CA MET A 221 -5.00 -15.71 -20.42
C MET A 221 -4.03 -14.69 -21.02
N VAL A 222 -4.52 -13.50 -21.35
CA VAL A 222 -3.68 -12.39 -21.83
C VAL A 222 -2.69 -11.95 -20.75
N ALA A 223 -3.16 -11.76 -19.51
CA ALA A 223 -2.31 -11.41 -18.37
C ALA A 223 -1.20 -12.44 -18.12
N CYS A 224 -1.47 -13.74 -18.31
CA CYS A 224 -0.46 -14.78 -18.18
C CYS A 224 0.64 -14.74 -19.26
N LYS A 225 0.34 -14.15 -20.43
CA LYS A 225 1.29 -13.99 -21.54
C LYS A 225 2.04 -12.65 -21.48
N THR A 226 1.53 -11.71 -20.68
CA THR A 226 2.12 -10.38 -20.53
C THR A 226 3.32 -10.47 -19.60
N SER A 227 4.50 -10.11 -20.07
CA SER A 227 5.72 -10.15 -19.27
C SER A 227 5.90 -8.87 -18.46
N VAL A 228 5.40 -8.90 -17.22
CA VAL A 228 5.86 -8.00 -16.17
C VAL A 228 6.98 -8.70 -15.43
N THR A 229 8.15 -8.07 -15.39
CA THR A 229 9.36 -8.66 -14.81
C THR A 229 9.83 -7.85 -13.60
N ARG A 230 10.65 -8.47 -12.78
CA ARG A 230 11.40 -7.77 -11.74
C ARG A 230 12.63 -7.12 -12.39
N PRO A 231 12.95 -5.84 -12.09
CA PRO A 231 14.20 -5.22 -12.52
C PRO A 231 15.41 -6.02 -12.07
N SER A 232 16.51 -5.95 -12.79
CA SER A 232 17.77 -6.63 -12.41
C SER A 232 18.32 -6.13 -11.06
N THR A 233 17.94 -4.92 -10.66
CA THR A 233 18.29 -4.26 -9.39
C THR A 233 17.33 -4.58 -8.25
N TYR A 234 16.30 -5.38 -8.48
CA TYR A 234 15.29 -5.75 -7.49
C TYR A 234 15.93 -6.51 -6.32
N LEU A 235 15.68 -6.04 -5.10
CA LEU A 235 16.28 -6.56 -3.86
C LEU A 235 17.80 -6.74 -3.94
N LYS A 236 18.46 -5.81 -4.65
CA LYS A 236 19.92 -5.76 -4.76
C LYS A 236 20.41 -4.33 -4.60
N ASN A 237 21.44 -4.17 -3.80
CA ASN A 237 22.19 -2.93 -3.68
C ASN A 237 23.68 -3.25 -3.52
N THR A 238 24.51 -2.35 -3.97
CA THR A 238 25.98 -2.44 -3.82
C THR A 238 26.48 -1.68 -2.58
N GLU A 239 25.60 -0.93 -1.92
CA GLU A 239 25.95 -0.14 -0.75
C GLU A 239 25.88 -0.99 0.52
N LEU A 240 26.95 -0.97 1.30
CA LEU A 240 27.10 -1.77 2.54
C LEU A 240 26.42 -1.13 3.76
N HIS A 241 25.73 -0.02 3.58
CA HIS A 241 25.17 0.74 4.71
C HIS A 241 23.68 0.50 4.86
N ASP A 242 23.23 0.29 6.10
CA ASP A 242 21.82 0.24 6.44
C ASP A 242 21.08 1.49 5.97
N ALA A 243 19.86 1.32 5.49
CA ALA A 243 18.99 2.43 5.15
C ALA A 243 18.43 3.09 6.43
N ALA A 244 18.13 4.39 6.30
CA ALA A 244 17.30 5.12 7.25
C ALA A 244 16.50 6.16 6.46
N MET A 245 15.23 5.84 6.15
CA MET A 245 14.37 6.68 5.32
C MET A 245 13.07 6.99 6.07
N LEU A 246 12.80 8.27 6.27
CA LEU A 246 11.57 8.75 6.88
C LEU A 246 10.52 8.93 5.79
N VAL A 247 9.27 8.51 6.07
CA VAL A 247 8.17 8.55 5.11
C VAL A 247 6.93 9.15 5.76
N ALA A 248 6.28 10.08 5.07
CA ALA A 248 4.99 10.63 5.47
C ALA A 248 4.19 11.09 4.25
N ALA A 249 2.90 11.35 4.43
CA ALA A 249 2.06 11.88 3.36
C ALA A 249 2.46 13.32 2.97
N HIS A 250 2.92 14.12 3.91
CA HIS A 250 3.41 15.50 3.72
C HIS A 250 4.17 15.96 4.96
N GLU A 251 4.85 17.10 4.87
CA GLU A 251 5.73 17.66 5.92
C GLU A 251 5.00 18.01 7.22
N ASN A 252 3.68 18.19 7.19
CA ASN A 252 2.83 18.48 8.34
C ASN A 252 2.00 17.28 8.81
N SER A 253 2.39 16.07 8.40
CA SER A 253 1.72 14.84 8.81
C SER A 253 1.78 14.66 10.34
N VAL A 254 0.80 13.94 10.88
CA VAL A 254 0.78 13.51 12.28
C VAL A 254 1.36 12.10 12.42
N GLU A 255 1.26 11.30 11.37
CA GLU A 255 1.79 9.96 11.30
C GLU A 255 3.02 9.93 10.41
N TRP A 256 4.11 9.42 10.96
CA TRP A 256 5.41 9.27 10.33
C TRP A 256 5.86 7.84 10.40
N GLN A 257 6.59 7.40 9.40
CA GLN A 257 7.10 6.04 9.31
C GLN A 257 8.60 6.10 9.00
N LEU A 258 9.42 5.49 9.84
CA LEU A 258 10.85 5.39 9.64
C LEU A 258 11.20 3.97 9.22
N PHE A 259 11.73 3.82 8.02
CA PHE A 259 12.21 2.57 7.45
C PHE A 259 13.70 2.43 7.71
N ILE A 260 14.10 1.39 8.43
CA ILE A 260 15.50 1.09 8.75
C ILE A 260 15.84 -0.35 8.42
N GLY A 261 17.14 -0.67 8.38
CA GLY A 261 17.66 -2.02 8.14
C GLY A 261 18.24 -2.19 6.75
N ASP A 262 18.13 -3.40 6.19
CA ASP A 262 18.77 -3.76 4.93
C ASP A 262 18.41 -2.82 3.80
N ARG A 263 19.42 -2.11 3.29
CA ARG A 263 19.22 -1.07 2.27
C ARG A 263 18.60 -1.61 0.99
N GLU A 264 18.91 -2.84 0.63
CA GLU A 264 18.36 -3.51 -0.55
C GLU A 264 16.83 -3.58 -0.52
N ILE A 265 16.27 -3.88 0.66
CA ILE A 265 14.83 -3.98 0.88
C ILE A 265 14.21 -2.58 0.87
N VAL A 266 14.76 -1.67 1.68
CA VAL A 266 14.21 -0.33 1.86
C VAL A 266 14.26 0.47 0.55
N ASP A 267 15.38 0.43 -0.20
CA ASP A 267 15.50 1.06 -1.51
C ASP A 267 14.51 0.48 -2.53
N THR A 268 14.32 -0.85 -2.53
CA THR A 268 13.36 -1.49 -3.42
C THR A 268 11.92 -1.07 -3.12
N LEU A 269 11.59 -0.82 -1.85
CA LEU A 269 10.26 -0.37 -1.46
C LEU A 269 10.02 1.11 -1.77
N LEU A 270 11.02 1.97 -1.52
CA LEU A 270 10.81 3.42 -1.49
C LEU A 270 11.39 4.14 -2.71
N ASN A 271 12.54 3.71 -3.22
CA ASN A 271 13.33 4.47 -4.20
C ASN A 271 13.33 3.85 -5.60
N LYS A 272 13.25 2.53 -5.71
CA LYS A 272 13.36 1.81 -6.99
C LYS A 272 12.01 1.22 -7.41
N PRO A 273 11.68 1.19 -8.71
CA PRO A 273 10.49 0.50 -9.17
C PRO A 273 10.60 -1.00 -8.87
N MET A 274 9.55 -1.59 -8.31
CA MET A 274 9.49 -3.02 -8.03
C MET A 274 9.21 -3.88 -9.26
N ILE A 275 8.73 -3.27 -10.34
CA ILE A 275 8.35 -3.94 -11.58
C ILE A 275 8.87 -3.18 -12.80
N GLU A 276 9.12 -3.92 -13.84
CA GLU A 276 9.45 -3.41 -15.16
C GLU A 276 8.48 -4.03 -16.17
N VAL A 277 7.88 -3.19 -16.98
CA VAL A 277 6.96 -3.60 -18.04
C VAL A 277 7.73 -3.51 -19.35
N GLN A 278 7.83 -4.64 -20.05
CA GLN A 278 8.48 -4.66 -21.36
C GLN A 278 7.61 -3.96 -22.41
N ASP A 279 8.23 -3.27 -23.32
CA ASP A 279 7.52 -2.63 -24.45
C ASP A 279 6.94 -3.69 -25.43
N GLY A 280 5.91 -3.31 -26.18
CA GLY A 280 5.33 -4.17 -27.21
C GLY A 280 4.01 -4.85 -26.84
N HIS A 281 3.39 -4.50 -25.73
CA HIS A 281 2.10 -5.07 -25.29
C HIS A 281 0.86 -4.33 -25.81
N GLY A 282 0.94 -3.61 -26.93
CA GLY A 282 -0.16 -2.82 -27.46
C GLY A 282 -1.46 -3.61 -27.69
N LEU A 283 -1.36 -4.83 -28.22
CA LEU A 283 -2.54 -5.71 -28.41
C LEU A 283 -3.16 -6.15 -27.06
N ALA A 284 -2.34 -6.43 -26.05
CA ALA A 284 -2.82 -6.77 -24.71
C ALA A 284 -3.51 -5.56 -24.06
N SER A 285 -2.92 -4.38 -24.17
CA SER A 285 -3.52 -3.13 -23.70
C SER A 285 -4.89 -2.87 -24.36
N MET A 286 -4.99 -2.96 -25.69
CA MET A 286 -6.26 -2.82 -26.43
C MET A 286 -7.30 -3.86 -25.98
N TRP A 287 -6.87 -5.11 -25.72
CA TRP A 287 -7.78 -6.13 -25.20
C TRP A 287 -8.36 -5.74 -23.84
N PHE A 288 -7.53 -5.29 -22.88
CA PHE A 288 -8.02 -4.91 -21.56
C PHE A 288 -8.97 -3.71 -21.61
N GLU A 289 -8.76 -2.78 -22.52
CA GLU A 289 -9.65 -1.65 -22.74
C GLU A 289 -11.01 -2.11 -23.34
N ALA A 290 -10.97 -2.96 -24.35
CA ALA A 290 -12.16 -3.57 -24.91
C ALA A 290 -12.91 -4.46 -23.88
N ALA A 291 -12.18 -5.25 -23.10
CA ALA A 291 -12.77 -6.10 -22.07
C ALA A 291 -13.44 -5.28 -20.97
N HIS A 292 -12.88 -4.11 -20.60
CA HIS A 292 -13.52 -3.18 -19.68
C HIS A 292 -14.86 -2.67 -20.22
N ALA A 293 -14.91 -2.25 -21.48
CA ALA A 293 -16.15 -1.79 -22.11
C ALA A 293 -17.18 -2.93 -22.23
N LEU A 294 -16.74 -4.11 -22.67
CA LEU A 294 -17.61 -5.30 -22.79
C LEU A 294 -18.18 -5.73 -21.44
N GLN A 295 -17.41 -5.65 -20.37
CA GLN A 295 -17.89 -5.96 -19.03
C GLN A 295 -19.00 -4.99 -18.59
N LEU A 296 -18.84 -3.69 -18.82
CA LEU A 296 -19.89 -2.70 -18.54
C LEU A 296 -21.17 -2.95 -19.35
N VAL A 297 -21.03 -3.24 -20.66
CA VAL A 297 -22.15 -3.58 -21.52
C VAL A 297 -22.86 -4.84 -21.01
N ALA A 298 -22.12 -5.89 -20.65
CA ALA A 298 -22.70 -7.13 -20.14
C ALA A 298 -23.44 -6.91 -18.81
N MET A 299 -22.87 -6.13 -17.88
CA MET A 299 -23.55 -5.81 -16.62
C MET A 299 -24.80 -4.95 -16.82
N THR A 300 -24.76 -4.01 -17.75
CA THR A 300 -25.95 -3.21 -18.13
C THR A 300 -27.02 -4.08 -18.78
N TYR A 301 -26.62 -5.04 -19.62
CA TYR A 301 -27.52 -6.02 -20.19
C TYR A 301 -28.21 -6.86 -19.11
N VAL A 302 -27.46 -7.39 -18.12
CA VAL A 302 -28.01 -8.12 -16.98
C VAL A 302 -28.99 -7.27 -16.19
N ALA A 303 -28.67 -5.98 -15.97
CA ALA A 303 -29.56 -5.07 -15.26
C ALA A 303 -30.88 -4.81 -16.00
N ALA A 304 -30.89 -4.92 -17.33
CA ALA A 304 -32.09 -4.80 -18.16
C ALA A 304 -32.90 -6.11 -18.26
N GLN A 305 -32.30 -7.26 -17.93
CA GLN A 305 -32.92 -8.58 -17.99
C GLN A 305 -33.39 -9.00 -16.60
N LYS A 306 -34.63 -9.50 -16.49
CA LYS A 306 -35.16 -10.07 -15.26
C LYS A 306 -35.03 -11.59 -15.33
N GLY A 307 -34.24 -12.21 -14.47
CA GLY A 307 -34.07 -13.64 -14.48
C GLY A 307 -32.85 -14.15 -13.69
N TRP A 308 -32.46 -15.37 -13.98
CA TRP A 308 -31.34 -16.06 -13.32
C TRP A 308 -29.98 -15.43 -13.60
N ASP A 309 -29.87 -14.68 -14.70
CA ASP A 309 -28.61 -14.03 -15.10
C ASP A 309 -28.13 -13.08 -14.00
N GLY A 310 -29.02 -12.26 -13.44
CA GLY A 310 -28.70 -11.36 -12.34
C GLY A 310 -28.30 -12.09 -11.05
N VAL A 311 -29.01 -13.20 -10.74
CA VAL A 311 -28.70 -14.01 -9.54
C VAL A 311 -27.30 -14.61 -9.62
N LEU A 312 -26.97 -15.21 -10.78
CA LEU A 312 -25.65 -15.83 -10.98
C LEU A 312 -24.53 -14.79 -11.00
N LEU A 313 -24.76 -13.65 -11.64
CA LEU A 313 -23.79 -12.56 -11.63
C LEU A 313 -23.58 -12.01 -10.22
N LEU A 314 -24.66 -11.84 -9.44
CA LEU A 314 -24.55 -11.41 -8.04
C LEU A 314 -23.75 -12.39 -7.19
N LEU A 315 -23.95 -13.68 -7.36
CA LEU A 315 -23.18 -14.73 -6.67
C LEU A 315 -21.68 -14.65 -7.04
N LEU A 316 -21.36 -14.40 -8.30
CA LEU A 316 -19.97 -14.21 -8.74
C LEU A 316 -19.35 -12.96 -8.13
N VAL A 317 -20.06 -11.83 -8.13
CA VAL A 317 -19.60 -10.56 -7.52
C VAL A 317 -19.38 -10.73 -6.03
N MET A 318 -20.30 -11.36 -5.32
CA MET A 318 -20.16 -11.62 -3.88
C MET A 318 -18.98 -12.58 -3.59
N GLY A 319 -18.87 -13.66 -4.34
CA GLY A 319 -17.76 -14.61 -4.21
C GLY A 319 -16.39 -13.96 -4.43
N ASP A 320 -16.27 -13.14 -5.47
CA ASP A 320 -15.05 -12.36 -5.73
C ASP A 320 -14.80 -11.30 -4.66
N GLY A 321 -15.85 -10.66 -4.15
CA GLY A 321 -15.78 -9.71 -3.04
C GLY A 321 -15.20 -10.35 -1.77
N VAL A 322 -15.74 -11.50 -1.35
CA VAL A 322 -15.22 -12.27 -0.19
C VAL A 322 -13.76 -12.68 -0.43
N TYR A 323 -13.46 -13.20 -1.63
CA TYR A 323 -12.09 -13.57 -1.98
C TYR A 323 -11.15 -12.36 -1.94
N SER A 324 -11.56 -11.20 -2.43
CA SER A 324 -10.77 -9.97 -2.43
C SER A 324 -10.48 -9.47 -1.01
N LEU A 325 -11.41 -9.59 -0.08
CA LEU A 325 -11.19 -9.26 1.34
C LEU A 325 -10.10 -10.13 1.98
N THR A 326 -9.97 -11.39 1.55
CA THR A 326 -8.98 -12.32 2.09
C THR A 326 -7.64 -12.29 1.35
N ALA A 327 -7.60 -11.91 0.08
CA ALA A 327 -6.44 -12.06 -0.80
C ALA A 327 -5.76 -10.76 -1.22
N ARG A 328 -6.31 -9.59 -0.87
CA ARG A 328 -5.77 -8.27 -1.25
C ARG A 328 -5.13 -7.54 -0.06
N GLY A 329 -4.44 -6.46 -0.39
CA GLY A 329 -3.88 -5.52 0.57
C GLY A 329 -2.84 -6.17 1.49
N LYS A 330 -3.11 -6.17 2.79
CA LYS A 330 -2.19 -6.68 3.82
C LYS A 330 -1.83 -8.16 3.70
N ASN A 331 -2.75 -9.01 3.24
CA ASN A 331 -2.45 -10.42 3.03
C ASN A 331 -1.48 -10.59 1.86
N LEU A 332 -1.61 -9.74 0.83
CA LEU A 332 -0.67 -9.69 -0.28
C LEU A 332 0.71 -9.21 0.16
N ALA A 333 0.77 -8.20 1.03
CA ALA A 333 2.02 -7.73 1.63
C ALA A 333 2.71 -8.83 2.45
N ARG A 334 1.95 -9.58 3.25
CA ARG A 334 2.47 -10.74 4.00
C ARG A 334 3.03 -11.81 3.07
N LEU A 335 2.28 -12.19 2.04
CA LEU A 335 2.74 -13.18 1.04
C LEU A 335 4.00 -12.72 0.32
N TRP A 336 4.11 -11.42 0.03
CA TRP A 336 5.32 -10.85 -0.55
C TRP A 336 6.51 -11.00 0.38
N MET A 337 6.37 -10.60 1.65
CA MET A 337 7.44 -10.73 2.65
C MET A 337 7.88 -12.19 2.82
N GLU A 338 6.93 -13.13 2.93
CA GLU A 338 7.22 -14.57 3.03
C GLU A 338 7.93 -15.10 1.80
N LYS A 339 7.49 -14.71 0.60
CA LYS A 339 8.06 -15.16 -0.68
C LYS A 339 9.48 -14.66 -0.89
N GLU A 340 9.73 -13.40 -0.60
CA GLU A 340 11.04 -12.76 -0.80
C GLU A 340 11.99 -13.00 0.41
N GLY A 341 11.53 -13.67 1.46
CA GLY A 341 12.33 -13.93 2.66
C GLY A 341 12.61 -12.66 3.46
N VAL A 342 11.72 -11.68 3.40
CA VAL A 342 11.82 -10.42 4.13
C VAL A 342 11.15 -10.57 5.49
N ARG A 343 11.87 -10.22 6.55
CA ARG A 343 11.34 -10.05 7.90
C ARG A 343 11.22 -8.58 8.21
N ALA A 344 10.12 -8.19 8.83
CA ALA A 344 9.92 -6.82 9.26
C ALA A 344 9.37 -6.78 10.68
N THR A 345 9.97 -5.94 11.53
CA THR A 345 9.47 -5.64 12.86
C THR A 345 9.04 -4.18 12.94
N SER A 346 8.00 -3.88 13.72
CA SER A 346 7.43 -2.53 13.81
C SER A 346 7.28 -2.11 15.26
N LEU A 347 7.68 -0.88 15.56
CA LEU A 347 7.52 -0.22 16.85
C LEU A 347 6.84 1.12 16.68
N SER A 348 5.95 1.50 17.59
CA SER A 348 5.21 2.76 17.54
C SER A 348 5.57 3.64 18.73
N PHE A 349 5.92 4.89 18.44
CA PHE A 349 6.31 5.90 19.44
C PHE A 349 5.45 7.14 19.31
N ARG A 350 5.10 7.75 20.44
CA ARG A 350 4.38 9.01 20.47
C ARG A 350 5.25 10.10 21.06
N PHE A 351 5.46 11.15 20.27
CA PHE A 351 6.23 12.33 20.64
C PHE A 351 5.33 13.51 20.96
N SER A 352 5.80 14.39 21.83
CA SER A 352 5.11 15.62 22.21
C SER A 352 5.02 16.65 21.09
N GLY A 353 5.97 16.60 20.13
CA GLY A 353 6.08 17.54 19.02
C GLY A 353 6.96 17.02 17.89
N ARG A 354 6.87 17.71 16.75
CA ARG A 354 7.60 17.36 15.53
C ARG A 354 9.12 17.55 15.69
N THR A 355 9.54 18.64 16.31
CA THR A 355 10.96 18.95 16.48
C THR A 355 11.67 17.92 17.34
N SER A 356 11.08 17.50 18.46
CA SER A 356 11.64 16.46 19.32
C SER A 356 11.74 15.11 18.60
N MET A 357 10.74 14.77 17.78
CA MET A 357 10.74 13.56 16.95
C MET A 357 11.86 13.59 15.89
N ILE A 358 11.98 14.69 15.14
CA ILE A 358 13.02 14.85 14.10
C ILE A 358 14.41 14.82 14.73
N GLY A 359 14.62 15.51 15.88
CA GLY A 359 15.88 15.46 16.62
C GLY A 359 16.23 14.07 17.11
N ALA A 360 15.24 13.31 17.62
CA ALA A 360 15.46 11.93 18.02
C ALA A 360 15.89 11.04 16.86
N ILE A 361 15.27 11.21 15.67
CA ILE A 361 15.65 10.48 14.45
C ILE A 361 17.08 10.83 14.02
N GLU A 362 17.44 12.13 14.02
CA GLU A 362 18.77 12.59 13.68
C GLU A 362 19.82 11.97 14.61
N LEU A 363 19.59 11.97 15.92
CA LEU A 363 20.49 11.37 16.90
C LEU A 363 20.54 9.83 16.79
N PHE A 364 19.48 9.19 16.36
CA PHE A 364 19.37 7.74 16.27
C PHE A 364 20.04 7.17 15.02
N LYS A 365 19.84 7.79 13.86
CA LYS A 365 20.29 7.26 12.55
C LYS A 365 20.94 8.30 11.64
N GLY A 366 20.87 9.59 11.96
CA GLY A 366 21.51 10.66 11.19
C GLY A 366 23.04 10.60 11.27
N LYS A 367 23.70 11.04 10.22
CA LYS A 367 25.16 11.13 10.15
C LYS A 367 25.63 12.48 9.57
N GLY A 368 24.88 13.54 9.81
CA GLY A 368 25.35 14.88 9.54
C GLY A 368 24.85 15.54 8.27
N ALA A 369 24.01 14.90 7.47
CA ALA A 369 23.31 15.57 6.37
C ALA A 369 22.00 16.17 6.91
N ASP A 370 22.00 17.42 7.33
CA ASP A 370 20.82 18.14 7.85
C ASP A 370 19.84 18.59 6.76
N THR A 371 20.24 18.51 5.50
CA THR A 371 19.42 18.90 4.35
C THR A 371 18.12 18.09 4.21
N TRP A 372 18.06 16.85 4.71
CA TRP A 372 16.85 16.04 4.65
C TRP A 372 15.67 16.66 5.40
N MET A 373 15.94 17.42 6.46
CA MET A 373 14.89 18.04 7.27
C MET A 373 14.48 19.44 6.81
N ASP A 374 15.12 20.02 5.77
CA ASP A 374 14.89 21.39 5.33
C ASP A 374 13.45 21.68 4.93
N THR A 375 12.78 20.71 4.33
CA THR A 375 11.37 20.82 3.96
C THR A 375 10.43 20.68 5.17
N ILE A 376 10.86 19.97 6.24
CA ILE A 376 10.07 19.72 7.45
C ILE A 376 10.26 20.84 8.47
N LEU A 377 11.51 21.23 8.68
CA LEU A 377 11.94 22.30 9.57
C LEU A 377 12.71 23.33 8.75
N ILE A 378 12.04 24.40 8.36
CA ILE A 378 12.63 25.46 7.51
C ILE A 378 13.91 26.01 8.16
N PRO A 379 15.00 26.23 7.39
CA PRO A 379 16.21 26.86 7.88
C PRO A 379 15.92 28.21 8.53
N HIS A 380 16.37 28.37 9.77
CA HIS A 380 16.17 29.55 10.58
C HIS A 380 17.26 29.62 11.66
N PRO A 381 17.77 30.77 12.11
CA PRO A 381 18.82 30.86 13.11
C PRO A 381 18.62 30.02 14.38
N ARG A 382 17.36 29.92 14.87
CA ARG A 382 17.02 29.05 16.02
C ARG A 382 17.20 27.57 15.69
N ARG A 383 16.88 27.13 14.46
CA ARG A 383 17.10 25.73 14.03
C ARG A 383 18.60 25.42 13.94
N GLU A 384 19.39 26.32 13.39
CA GLU A 384 20.84 26.14 13.27
C GLU A 384 21.51 26.06 14.65
N ALA A 385 21.10 26.92 15.57
CA ALA A 385 21.57 26.86 16.96
C ALA A 385 21.15 25.55 17.65
N TRP A 386 19.90 25.10 17.41
CA TRP A 386 19.42 23.82 17.91
C TRP A 386 20.21 22.63 17.35
N LEU A 387 20.55 22.62 16.06
CA LEU A 387 21.33 21.55 15.45
C LEU A 387 22.78 21.54 15.96
N LYS A 388 23.38 22.70 16.22
CA LYS A 388 24.70 22.78 16.87
C LYS A 388 24.66 22.18 18.28
N ASP A 389 23.67 22.56 19.08
CA ASP A 389 23.48 22.03 20.44
C ASP A 389 23.20 20.51 20.42
N LEU A 390 22.36 20.04 19.50
CA LEU A 390 22.03 18.62 19.34
C LEU A 390 23.25 17.75 19.01
N ARG A 391 24.22 18.28 18.25
CA ARG A 391 25.45 17.59 17.86
C ARG A 391 26.58 17.71 18.89
N GLY A 392 26.35 18.38 19.98
CA GLY A 392 27.36 18.59 21.02
C GLY A 392 28.51 19.54 20.61
N HIS A 393 28.32 20.35 19.57
CA HIS A 393 29.29 21.33 19.12
C HIS A 393 29.09 22.72 19.80
N GLY A 394 28.24 22.78 20.80
CA GLY A 394 27.93 23.98 21.56
C GLY A 394 28.98 24.26 22.61
N GLU A 395 30.19 24.70 22.24
CA GLU A 395 30.99 25.51 23.16
C GLU A 395 30.28 26.85 23.39
N ALA A 396 30.19 27.22 24.64
CA ALA A 396 29.30 28.24 25.19
C ALA A 396 29.62 29.69 24.73
N ASP A 397 30.46 29.91 23.72
CA ASP A 397 30.97 31.22 23.39
C ASP A 397 30.48 31.83 22.07
N ASP A 398 29.90 31.07 21.19
CA ASP A 398 29.20 31.60 20.01
C ASP A 398 27.70 31.82 20.34
N ARG A 399 27.43 32.96 21.03
CA ARG A 399 26.06 33.51 21.06
C ARG A 399 25.63 33.71 19.62
N ALA A 400 24.77 32.83 19.11
CA ALA A 400 24.18 33.01 17.79
C ALA A 400 23.56 34.43 17.79
N GLU A 401 24.15 35.34 17.01
CA GLU A 401 23.74 36.73 16.95
C GLU A 401 22.23 36.79 16.69
N GLY A 402 21.46 37.36 17.65
CA GLY A 402 20.03 37.60 17.50
C GLY A 402 19.10 36.64 18.24
N LEU A 403 19.59 35.70 19.05
CA LEU A 403 18.75 34.83 19.90
C LEU A 403 18.67 35.36 21.33
N ASP A 404 17.47 35.42 21.90
CA ASP A 404 17.23 35.82 23.27
C ASP A 404 17.38 34.63 24.26
N GLU A 405 17.36 34.92 25.58
CA GLU A 405 17.47 33.89 26.62
C GLU A 405 16.27 32.89 26.59
N GLU A 406 15.10 33.35 26.15
CA GLU A 406 13.93 32.49 26.01
C GLU A 406 14.08 31.50 24.85
N ASP A 407 14.70 31.96 23.74
CA ASP A 407 15.01 31.09 22.59
C ASP A 407 16.07 30.05 22.96
N MET A 408 17.11 30.41 23.72
CA MET A 408 18.11 29.46 24.20
C MET A 408 17.53 28.44 25.16
N ALA A 409 16.62 28.83 26.04
CA ALA A 409 15.92 27.90 26.93
C ALA A 409 15.03 26.93 26.16
N LYS A 410 14.37 27.36 25.06
CA LYS A 410 13.59 26.52 24.17
C LYS A 410 14.47 25.53 23.39
N ILE A 411 15.62 26.00 22.88
CA ILE A 411 16.60 25.15 22.17
C ILE A 411 17.05 24.02 23.08
N LYS A 412 17.51 24.35 24.30
CA LYS A 412 17.93 23.36 25.27
C LYS A 412 16.84 22.34 25.60
N GLY A 413 15.60 22.80 25.81
CA GLY A 413 14.48 21.90 26.03
C GLY A 413 14.18 20.97 24.85
N MET A 414 14.32 21.45 23.59
CA MET A 414 14.14 20.62 22.41
C MET A 414 15.26 19.58 22.26
N THR A 415 16.51 19.93 22.57
CA THR A 415 17.67 19.00 22.55
C THR A 415 17.52 17.92 23.63
N GLU A 416 17.12 18.29 24.83
CA GLU A 416 16.86 17.37 25.93
C GLU A 416 15.72 16.37 25.57
N GLU A 417 14.60 16.86 25.01
CA GLU A 417 13.50 16.00 24.54
C GLU A 417 13.95 15.06 23.41
N ALA A 418 14.78 15.51 22.47
CA ALA A 418 15.34 14.70 21.40
C ALA A 418 16.27 13.59 21.91
N SER A 419 17.11 13.91 22.89
CA SER A 419 18.04 12.96 23.52
C SER A 419 17.28 11.85 24.27
N VAL A 420 16.25 12.20 25.04
CA VAL A 420 15.34 11.22 25.66
C VAL A 420 14.66 10.35 24.60
N GLY A 421 14.19 10.96 23.51
CA GLY A 421 13.60 10.24 22.39
C GLY A 421 14.55 9.22 21.78
N LYS A 422 15.82 9.59 21.57
CA LYS A 422 16.87 8.69 21.08
C LYS A 422 17.07 7.50 22.04
N GLU A 423 17.18 7.76 23.33
CA GLU A 423 17.39 6.70 24.34
C GLU A 423 16.24 5.69 24.32
N VAL A 424 14.99 6.17 24.26
CA VAL A 424 13.80 5.32 24.15
C VAL A 424 13.81 4.50 22.86
N LEU A 425 14.15 5.12 21.71
CA LEU A 425 14.29 4.41 20.46
C LEU A 425 15.36 3.31 20.54
N SER A 426 16.56 3.64 21.04
CA SER A 426 17.68 2.70 21.11
C SER A 426 17.40 1.53 22.04
N SER A 427 16.90 1.78 23.26
CA SER A 427 16.62 0.75 24.25
C SER A 427 15.59 -0.28 23.75
N GLN A 428 14.55 0.18 23.10
CA GLN A 428 13.50 -0.70 22.56
C GLN A 428 14.01 -1.57 21.39
N PHE A 429 14.97 -1.09 20.60
CA PHE A 429 15.59 -1.89 19.54
C PHE A 429 16.62 -2.88 20.09
N GLU A 430 17.38 -2.51 21.12
CA GLU A 430 18.35 -3.39 21.78
C GLU A 430 17.67 -4.54 22.53
N GLU A 431 16.60 -4.26 23.29
CA GLU A 431 15.80 -5.29 23.97
C GLU A 431 15.28 -6.34 23.00
N ARG A 432 14.85 -5.94 21.80
CA ARG A 432 14.35 -6.87 20.80
C ARG A 432 15.42 -7.67 20.11
N SER A 433 16.54 -7.06 19.80
CA SER A 433 17.69 -7.78 19.24
C SER A 433 18.19 -8.90 20.14
N LEU A 434 17.93 -8.81 21.46
CA LEU A 434 18.28 -9.84 22.44
C LEU A 434 17.22 -10.94 22.58
N MET A 435 15.96 -10.69 22.14
CA MET A 435 14.86 -11.66 22.24
C MET A 435 14.67 -12.49 20.94
N GLU A 436 15.27 -12.08 19.83
CA GLU A 436 15.24 -12.76 18.53
C GLU A 436 16.44 -13.65 18.29
#